data_1027c9a202ad6d484cb16024d7bf5bf6
#
_entry.id   1027c9a202ad6d484cb16024d7bf5bf6
#
_cell.length_a   1.000
_cell.length_b   1.000
_cell.length_c   1.000
_cell.angle_alpha   90.00
_cell.angle_beta   90.00
_cell.angle_gamma   90.00
#
_symmetry.space_group_name_H-M   'P 1'
#
loop_
_entity.id
_entity.type
_entity.pdbx_description
1 polymer ?
#
loop_
_entity_poly.entity_id
_entity_poly.type
_entity_poly.pdbx_seq_one_letter_code
_entity_poly.pdbx_strand_id
1 'polypeptide(L)'
;MAVSRSETVEVNGSSFLDTVDAHIDHAMQYLTLTDGLATRIRECNSTYMVNFGVRLRGKMCSFTGWRSVHSEHQYPVKGGIRYAQNSDAEEVEDLAALMSFKCALVDIPFGGSKGALKIDPKEWQTDELERITRRFTQELAKRALIGPGQNVPAPDMGTGEREMAWMADEFRRSNPADLVHAQACVTGKPLSKGGIEGRIEATGRGVQYAIQSYFDDPKTKTSRRVSSLKGARVVVQGFGNVGYHAAKFISEEDGAVIVAIIEHDGYVFNPDGISVDELKVHRDKTGSVLGFSNAISVNDKSGLALPCDILIPGAIENAITVNNVDDIKAKIIVEAANGPVSFEANSILRDRGVVILPDLFVNAGGVIVSYFEWVKNLTHIPFGLMERRRRERRNKTTVTALESMTMREFPPNKLDDFMEGGNEIDLVRSGLEDVMRGAYSRMSSLLHEQPTLRDYRTAAYVVSIQRIAAAYEAIGV
;
A
#
# COMPACT_ATOMS: atom_id res chain seq x y z
N MET A 1 -46.11 -8.89 6.20
CA MET A 1 -46.00 -7.46 6.57
C MET A 1 -44.72 -6.96 5.96
N ALA A 2 -44.81 -6.11 4.95
CA ALA A 2 -43.67 -5.56 4.27
C ALA A 2 -43.09 -4.42 5.12
N VAL A 3 -41.81 -4.52 5.48
CA VAL A 3 -41.08 -3.43 6.13
C VAL A 3 -40.58 -2.50 5.02
N SER A 4 -41.05 -1.24 5.07
CA SER A 4 -40.69 -0.18 4.15
C SER A 4 -39.19 0.11 4.23
N ARG A 5 -38.50 0.06 3.09
CA ARG A 5 -37.15 0.64 2.92
C ARG A 5 -37.26 2.15 3.16
N SER A 6 -36.48 2.64 4.11
CA SER A 6 -36.25 4.07 4.27
C SER A 6 -35.41 4.55 3.08
N GLU A 7 -35.95 5.52 2.33
CA GLU A 7 -35.25 6.24 1.30
C GLU A 7 -34.05 6.98 1.91
N THR A 8 -32.85 6.44 1.69
CA THR A 8 -31.61 7.18 1.82
C THR A 8 -31.35 7.91 0.50
N VAL A 9 -31.14 9.20 0.59
CA VAL A 9 -30.83 10.11 -0.50
C VAL A 9 -29.68 9.54 -1.31
N GLU A 10 -29.95 9.17 -2.56
CA GLU A 10 -28.93 8.81 -3.55
C GLU A 10 -28.00 10.01 -3.77
N VAL A 11 -26.78 9.90 -3.27
CA VAL A 11 -25.65 10.68 -3.78
C VAL A 11 -25.20 9.95 -5.03
N ASN A 12 -25.46 10.52 -6.21
CA ASN A 12 -25.07 9.99 -7.51
C ASN A 12 -23.52 9.86 -7.58
N GLY A 13 -23.02 8.68 -7.38
CA GLY A 13 -21.63 8.26 -7.56
C GLY A 13 -21.54 6.76 -7.30
N SER A 14 -20.87 6.01 -8.22
CA SER A 14 -20.60 4.60 -8.04
C SER A 14 -19.88 4.36 -6.71
N SER A 15 -20.21 3.29 -6.01
CA SER A 15 -19.50 2.89 -4.80
C SER A 15 -18.05 2.55 -5.14
N PHE A 16 -17.18 2.51 -4.12
CA PHE A 16 -15.79 2.03 -4.31
C PHE A 16 -15.78 0.62 -4.94
N LEU A 17 -16.73 -0.21 -4.55
CA LEU A 17 -16.92 -1.59 -4.99
C LEU A 17 -17.27 -1.64 -6.49
N ASP A 18 -18.28 -0.86 -6.92
CA ASP A 18 -18.65 -0.74 -8.33
C ASP A 18 -17.46 -0.28 -9.19
N THR A 19 -16.60 0.58 -8.63
CA THR A 19 -15.37 1.06 -9.30
C THR A 19 -14.36 -0.08 -9.53
N VAL A 20 -14.13 -0.94 -8.53
CA VAL A 20 -13.21 -2.07 -8.64
C VAL A 20 -13.69 -3.06 -9.69
N ASP A 21 -14.96 -3.45 -9.61
CA ASP A 21 -15.60 -4.37 -10.56
C ASP A 21 -15.56 -3.84 -12.00
N ALA A 22 -15.87 -2.55 -12.19
CA ALA A 22 -15.82 -1.92 -13.50
C ALA A 22 -14.40 -1.93 -14.10
N HIS A 23 -13.36 -1.76 -13.28
CA HIS A 23 -11.96 -1.86 -13.74
C HIS A 23 -11.58 -3.29 -14.14
N ILE A 24 -12.02 -4.30 -13.38
CA ILE A 24 -11.81 -5.71 -13.70
C ILE A 24 -12.50 -6.06 -15.03
N ASP A 25 -13.78 -5.71 -15.18
CA ASP A 25 -14.55 -5.97 -16.38
C ASP A 25 -13.95 -5.28 -17.61
N HIS A 26 -13.50 -4.05 -17.44
CA HIS A 26 -12.82 -3.34 -18.51
C HIS A 26 -11.50 -4.02 -18.93
N ALA A 27 -10.70 -4.45 -17.97
CA ALA A 27 -9.43 -5.13 -18.25
C ALA A 27 -9.63 -6.52 -18.91
N MET A 28 -10.66 -7.25 -18.51
CA MET A 28 -10.99 -8.56 -19.09
C MET A 28 -11.29 -8.50 -20.58
N GLN A 29 -11.76 -7.36 -21.12
CA GLN A 29 -12.00 -7.18 -22.55
C GLN A 29 -10.72 -7.26 -23.41
N TYR A 30 -9.56 -7.10 -22.82
CA TYR A 30 -8.25 -7.17 -23.48
C TYR A 30 -7.59 -8.55 -23.39
N LEU A 31 -8.28 -9.52 -22.80
CA LEU A 31 -7.76 -10.85 -22.54
C LEU A 31 -8.61 -11.93 -23.22
N THR A 32 -7.95 -12.97 -23.68
CA THR A 32 -8.60 -14.22 -24.10
C THR A 32 -8.35 -15.26 -23.01
N LEU A 33 -9.36 -15.48 -22.18
CA LEU A 33 -9.33 -16.45 -21.09
C LEU A 33 -10.11 -17.70 -21.47
N THR A 34 -9.72 -18.84 -20.92
CA THR A 34 -10.47 -20.09 -21.07
C THR A 34 -11.86 -19.98 -20.42
N ASP A 35 -12.82 -20.76 -20.91
CA ASP A 35 -14.21 -20.74 -20.44
C ASP A 35 -14.26 -20.96 -18.91
N GLY A 36 -14.98 -20.08 -18.21
CA GLY A 36 -15.14 -20.10 -16.75
C GLY A 36 -14.00 -19.50 -15.94
N LEU A 37 -12.80 -19.32 -16.51
CA LEU A 37 -11.66 -18.77 -15.79
C LEU A 37 -11.87 -17.30 -15.41
N ALA A 38 -12.50 -16.52 -16.28
CA ALA A 38 -12.86 -15.13 -15.99
C ALA A 38 -13.75 -15.01 -14.75
N THR A 39 -14.79 -15.85 -14.66
CA THR A 39 -15.67 -15.93 -13.48
C THR A 39 -14.87 -16.33 -12.24
N ARG A 40 -14.02 -17.36 -12.35
CA ARG A 40 -13.19 -17.85 -11.25
C ARG A 40 -12.20 -16.80 -10.69
N ILE A 41 -11.65 -15.95 -11.55
CA ILE A 41 -10.74 -14.87 -11.16
C ILE A 41 -11.48 -13.72 -10.47
N ARG A 42 -12.74 -13.50 -10.82
CA ARG A 42 -13.58 -12.42 -10.29
C ARG A 42 -14.19 -12.75 -8.94
N GLU A 43 -14.68 -13.98 -8.78
CA GLU A 43 -15.40 -14.39 -7.58
C GLU A 43 -14.48 -14.60 -6.38
N CYS A 44 -14.92 -14.08 -5.23
CA CYS A 44 -14.28 -14.38 -3.95
C CYS A 44 -14.42 -15.87 -3.63
N ASN A 45 -13.29 -16.53 -3.33
CA ASN A 45 -13.28 -17.96 -3.08
C ASN A 45 -14.08 -18.35 -1.82
N SER A 46 -13.91 -17.60 -0.74
CA SER A 46 -14.63 -17.86 0.51
C SER A 46 -14.62 -16.65 1.44
N THR A 47 -15.73 -16.46 2.14
CA THR A 47 -15.87 -15.46 3.20
C THR A 47 -16.40 -16.10 4.45
N TYR A 48 -15.67 -15.91 5.56
CA TYR A 48 -16.03 -16.41 6.87
C TYR A 48 -16.46 -15.27 7.77
N MET A 49 -17.70 -15.32 8.25
CA MET A 49 -18.19 -14.46 9.31
C MET A 49 -18.01 -15.19 10.64
N VAL A 50 -17.42 -14.53 11.61
CA VAL A 50 -17.22 -15.07 12.96
C VAL A 50 -17.86 -14.15 13.99
N ASN A 51 -18.70 -14.75 14.86
CA ASN A 51 -19.29 -14.09 16.01
C ASN A 51 -18.66 -14.68 17.28
N PHE A 52 -18.23 -13.81 18.18
CA PHE A 52 -17.60 -14.24 19.43
C PHE A 52 -17.91 -13.28 20.59
N GLY A 53 -17.79 -13.80 21.80
CA GLY A 53 -18.02 -13.02 23.01
C GLY A 53 -16.75 -12.81 23.81
N VAL A 54 -16.63 -11.63 24.43
CA VAL A 54 -15.60 -11.30 25.43
C VAL A 54 -16.26 -10.67 26.64
N ARG A 55 -15.89 -11.11 27.84
CA ARG A 55 -16.38 -10.47 29.08
C ARG A 55 -15.55 -9.22 29.37
N LEU A 56 -16.17 -8.05 29.21
CA LEU A 56 -15.57 -6.73 29.41
C LEU A 56 -16.49 -5.89 30.30
N ARG A 57 -15.89 -5.06 31.16
CA ARG A 57 -16.67 -4.16 32.05
C ARG A 57 -17.80 -4.88 32.81
N GLY A 58 -17.54 -6.11 33.26
CA GLY A 58 -18.49 -6.93 34.00
C GLY A 58 -19.61 -7.59 33.20
N LYS A 59 -19.73 -7.35 31.89
CA LYS A 59 -20.75 -7.89 31.00
C LYS A 59 -20.17 -8.66 29.82
N MET A 60 -20.99 -9.50 29.19
CA MET A 60 -20.63 -10.16 27.93
C MET A 60 -20.84 -9.16 26.78
N CYS A 61 -19.80 -8.87 26.03
CA CYS A 61 -19.84 -8.08 24.80
C CYS A 61 -19.69 -9.03 23.62
N SER A 62 -20.55 -8.88 22.60
CA SER A 62 -20.51 -9.67 21.36
C SER A 62 -19.87 -8.87 20.24
N PHE A 63 -19.04 -9.54 19.43
CA PHE A 63 -18.31 -8.95 18.31
C PHE A 63 -18.53 -9.77 17.06
N THR A 64 -18.55 -9.10 15.91
CA THR A 64 -18.63 -9.72 14.59
C THR A 64 -17.39 -9.33 13.78
N GLY A 65 -16.75 -10.31 13.17
CA GLY A 65 -15.63 -10.10 12.27
C GLY A 65 -15.71 -11.00 11.05
N TRP A 66 -14.94 -10.64 10.03
CA TRP A 66 -14.87 -11.37 8.75
C TRP A 66 -13.43 -11.68 8.38
N ARG A 67 -13.25 -12.73 7.60
CA ARG A 67 -12.02 -13.02 6.87
C ARG A 67 -12.40 -13.59 5.51
N SER A 68 -12.09 -12.84 4.45
CA SER A 68 -12.33 -13.24 3.06
C SER A 68 -11.03 -13.67 2.41
N VAL A 69 -11.11 -14.72 1.60
CA VAL A 69 -10.06 -15.23 0.73
C VAL A 69 -10.57 -15.09 -0.68
N HIS A 70 -10.00 -14.16 -1.44
CA HIS A 70 -10.44 -13.93 -2.81
C HIS A 70 -9.81 -14.95 -3.76
N SER A 71 -8.50 -15.07 -3.80
CA SER A 71 -7.81 -15.97 -4.73
C SER A 71 -6.70 -16.75 -4.06
N GLU A 72 -6.73 -18.05 -4.25
CA GLU A 72 -5.74 -19.02 -3.76
C GLU A 72 -4.81 -19.51 -4.89
N HIS A 73 -4.63 -18.70 -5.94
CA HIS A 73 -3.69 -18.99 -7.03
C HIS A 73 -2.24 -19.11 -6.54
N GLN A 74 -1.95 -18.54 -5.36
CA GLN A 74 -0.69 -18.64 -4.63
C GLN A 74 -0.96 -18.75 -3.12
N TYR A 75 -0.08 -19.44 -2.40
CA TYR A 75 -0.10 -19.56 -0.95
C TYR A 75 1.18 -18.98 -0.32
N PRO A 76 1.05 -18.40 0.90
CA PRO A 76 -0.19 -18.14 1.64
C PRO A 76 -0.99 -17.00 1.00
N VAL A 77 -2.26 -16.87 1.38
CA VAL A 77 -3.04 -15.68 1.05
C VAL A 77 -2.71 -14.54 2.02
N LYS A 78 -2.73 -13.31 1.56
CA LYS A 78 -2.24 -12.14 2.30
C LYS A 78 -3.22 -10.98 2.27
N GLY A 79 -3.42 -10.30 3.41
CA GLY A 79 -4.19 -9.07 3.47
C GLY A 79 -4.40 -8.55 4.88
N GLY A 80 -4.62 -7.24 5.02
CA GLY A 80 -4.79 -6.56 6.28
C GLY A 80 -6.04 -6.99 7.05
N ILE A 81 -6.08 -6.65 8.35
CA ILE A 81 -7.28 -6.72 9.18
C ILE A 81 -7.64 -5.31 9.61
N ARG A 82 -8.84 -4.87 9.22
CA ARG A 82 -9.39 -3.55 9.51
C ARG A 82 -10.26 -3.61 10.79
N TYR A 83 -10.12 -2.59 11.64
CA TYR A 83 -11.05 -2.36 12.73
C TYR A 83 -11.85 -1.09 12.39
N ALA A 84 -13.10 -1.29 11.98
CA ALA A 84 -13.99 -0.20 11.61
C ALA A 84 -15.45 -0.56 11.91
N GLN A 85 -16.22 0.42 12.41
CA GLN A 85 -17.60 0.20 12.84
C GLN A 85 -18.55 -0.08 11.67
N ASN A 86 -18.21 0.40 10.47
CA ASN A 86 -19.05 0.27 9.27
C ASN A 86 -18.64 -0.91 8.38
N SER A 87 -17.65 -1.73 8.79
CA SER A 87 -17.23 -2.88 7.99
C SER A 87 -18.33 -3.92 7.86
N ASP A 88 -18.41 -4.51 6.69
CA ASP A 88 -19.29 -5.62 6.34
C ASP A 88 -18.59 -6.67 5.46
N ALA A 89 -19.33 -7.69 5.00
CA ALA A 89 -18.77 -8.78 4.21
C ALA A 89 -18.35 -8.33 2.80
N GLU A 90 -19.19 -7.51 2.15
CA GLU A 90 -18.96 -7.04 0.77
C GLU A 90 -17.69 -6.20 0.69
N GLU A 91 -17.53 -5.21 1.58
CA GLU A 91 -16.30 -4.41 1.68
C GLU A 91 -15.06 -5.31 1.84
N VAL A 92 -15.14 -6.35 2.67
CA VAL A 92 -14.00 -7.24 2.93
C VAL A 92 -13.67 -8.11 1.71
N GLU A 93 -14.66 -8.56 0.94
CA GLU A 93 -14.47 -9.35 -0.29
C GLU A 93 -13.75 -8.54 -1.36
N ASP A 94 -14.16 -7.31 -1.61
CA ASP A 94 -13.58 -6.46 -2.64
C ASP A 94 -12.16 -6.00 -2.30
N LEU A 95 -11.95 -5.68 -1.03
CA LEU A 95 -10.59 -5.41 -0.56
C LEU A 95 -9.69 -6.66 -0.63
N ALA A 96 -10.24 -7.88 -0.53
CA ALA A 96 -9.50 -9.12 -0.75
C ALA A 96 -9.18 -9.32 -2.25
N ALA A 97 -10.10 -8.95 -3.15
CA ALA A 97 -9.87 -8.95 -4.59
C ALA A 97 -8.72 -8.02 -4.96
N LEU A 98 -8.75 -6.78 -4.49
CA LEU A 98 -7.64 -5.82 -4.69
C LEU A 98 -6.30 -6.37 -4.20
N MET A 99 -6.28 -7.11 -3.09
CA MET A 99 -5.05 -7.74 -2.61
C MET A 99 -4.53 -8.81 -3.57
N SER A 100 -5.40 -9.63 -4.19
CA SER A 100 -5.00 -10.61 -5.21
C SER A 100 -4.34 -9.93 -6.40
N PHE A 101 -4.98 -8.92 -6.97
CA PHE A 101 -4.46 -8.21 -8.14
C PHE A 101 -3.18 -7.45 -7.81
N LYS A 102 -3.11 -6.83 -6.64
CA LYS A 102 -1.91 -6.12 -6.17
C LYS A 102 -0.71 -7.06 -6.03
N CYS A 103 -0.88 -8.20 -5.36
CA CYS A 103 0.19 -9.18 -5.19
C CYS A 103 0.65 -9.75 -6.55
N ALA A 104 -0.29 -10.06 -7.44
CA ALA A 104 0.01 -10.54 -8.79
C ALA A 104 0.76 -9.49 -9.62
N LEU A 105 0.37 -8.20 -9.56
CA LEU A 105 1.04 -7.13 -10.30
C LEU A 105 2.51 -7.01 -9.93
N VAL A 106 2.80 -6.98 -8.63
CA VAL A 106 4.17 -6.79 -8.13
C VAL A 106 4.97 -8.08 -8.03
N ASP A 107 4.40 -9.20 -8.46
CA ASP A 107 5.07 -10.50 -8.56
C ASP A 107 5.58 -11.05 -7.21
N ILE A 108 4.77 -10.91 -6.18
CA ILE A 108 5.03 -11.56 -4.91
C ILE A 108 4.16 -12.79 -4.74
N PRO A 109 4.67 -13.88 -4.15
CA PRO A 109 4.00 -15.18 -4.14
C PRO A 109 2.91 -15.25 -3.06
N PHE A 110 1.90 -14.38 -3.18
CA PHE A 110 0.75 -14.36 -2.31
C PHE A 110 -0.55 -14.36 -3.09
N GLY A 111 -1.51 -15.14 -2.63
CA GLY A 111 -2.91 -14.93 -2.96
C GLY A 111 -3.49 -13.73 -2.20
N GLY A 112 -4.75 -13.41 -2.42
CA GLY A 112 -5.41 -12.26 -1.82
C GLY A 112 -6.40 -12.62 -0.72
N SER A 113 -6.34 -11.87 0.37
CA SER A 113 -7.22 -12.01 1.52
C SER A 113 -7.45 -10.66 2.17
N LYS A 114 -8.54 -10.53 2.92
CA LYS A 114 -8.83 -9.35 3.75
C LYS A 114 -9.63 -9.77 4.98
N GLY A 115 -9.50 -9.01 6.07
CA GLY A 115 -10.31 -9.20 7.24
C GLY A 115 -10.81 -7.90 7.83
N ALA A 116 -11.87 -7.99 8.60
CA ALA A 116 -12.37 -6.86 9.39
C ALA A 116 -12.94 -7.34 10.72
N LEU A 117 -12.93 -6.44 11.69
CA LEU A 117 -13.68 -6.55 12.93
C LEU A 117 -14.55 -5.30 13.09
N LYS A 118 -15.85 -5.50 13.30
CA LYS A 118 -16.84 -4.42 13.40
C LYS A 118 -16.77 -3.74 14.76
N ILE A 119 -15.78 -2.88 14.95
CA ILE A 119 -15.58 -2.07 16.16
C ILE A 119 -14.97 -0.71 15.84
N ASP A 120 -15.27 0.30 16.65
CA ASP A 120 -14.43 1.49 16.74
C ASP A 120 -13.34 1.26 17.80
N PRO A 121 -12.06 1.14 17.41
CA PRO A 121 -10.99 0.86 18.38
C PRO A 121 -10.83 1.97 19.44
N LYS A 122 -11.32 3.20 19.19
CA LYS A 122 -11.24 4.33 20.12
C LYS A 122 -12.19 4.19 21.31
N GLU A 123 -13.25 3.37 21.21
CA GLU A 123 -14.21 3.13 22.29
C GLU A 123 -13.68 2.17 23.37
N TRP A 124 -12.54 1.49 23.12
CA TRP A 124 -11.99 0.45 23.97
C TRP A 124 -10.66 0.86 24.58
N GLN A 125 -10.48 0.54 25.88
CA GLN A 125 -9.19 0.67 26.52
C GLN A 125 -8.18 -0.34 25.92
N THR A 126 -6.89 -0.06 26.05
CA THR A 126 -5.84 -0.89 25.45
C THR A 126 -5.92 -2.36 25.88
N ASP A 127 -6.19 -2.63 27.16
CA ASP A 127 -6.31 -3.99 27.69
C ASP A 127 -7.61 -4.69 27.23
N GLU A 128 -8.67 -3.92 27.00
CA GLU A 128 -9.92 -4.44 26.44
C GLU A 128 -9.73 -4.80 24.96
N LEU A 129 -9.10 -3.90 24.20
CA LEU A 129 -8.80 -4.13 22.79
C LEU A 129 -7.85 -5.32 22.60
N GLU A 130 -6.87 -5.51 23.50
CA GLU A 130 -6.03 -6.70 23.51
C GLU A 130 -6.86 -7.97 23.67
N ARG A 131 -7.76 -8.01 24.64
CA ARG A 131 -8.63 -9.19 24.88
C ARG A 131 -9.54 -9.49 23.68
N ILE A 132 -10.09 -8.44 23.05
CA ILE A 132 -10.91 -8.58 21.85
C ILE A 132 -10.07 -9.15 20.71
N THR A 133 -8.89 -8.57 20.43
CA THR A 133 -7.97 -8.98 19.37
C THR A 133 -7.50 -10.43 19.57
N ARG A 134 -7.08 -10.80 20.77
CA ARG A 134 -6.67 -12.19 21.08
C ARG A 134 -7.82 -13.19 20.88
N ARG A 135 -9.02 -12.84 21.32
CA ARG A 135 -10.19 -13.70 21.13
C ARG A 135 -10.56 -13.85 19.66
N PHE A 136 -10.49 -12.77 18.88
CA PHE A 136 -10.67 -12.83 17.42
C PHE A 136 -9.60 -13.74 16.77
N THR A 137 -8.35 -13.60 17.16
CA THR A 137 -7.25 -14.44 16.68
C THR A 137 -7.49 -15.94 16.94
N GLN A 138 -8.03 -16.29 18.11
CA GLN A 138 -8.42 -17.68 18.42
C GLN A 138 -9.47 -18.20 17.45
N GLU A 139 -10.46 -17.36 17.10
CA GLU A 139 -11.50 -17.76 16.14
C GLU A 139 -10.95 -17.93 14.71
N LEU A 140 -9.99 -17.08 14.31
CA LEU A 140 -9.28 -17.23 13.04
C LEU A 140 -8.42 -18.50 13.03
N ALA A 141 -7.65 -18.76 14.09
CA ALA A 141 -6.77 -19.91 14.20
C ALA A 141 -7.53 -21.25 14.13
N LYS A 142 -8.67 -21.35 14.80
CA LYS A 142 -9.56 -22.56 14.76
C LYS A 142 -10.00 -22.92 13.33
N ARG A 143 -10.00 -21.98 12.40
CA ARG A 143 -10.50 -22.15 11.04
C ARG A 143 -9.40 -22.08 9.98
N ALA A 144 -8.13 -22.12 10.40
CA ALA A 144 -6.96 -21.94 9.52
C ALA A 144 -6.98 -20.61 8.74
N LEU A 145 -7.61 -19.56 9.27
CA LEU A 145 -7.71 -18.23 8.70
C LEU A 145 -6.58 -17.29 9.15
N ILE A 146 -5.62 -17.84 9.89
CA ILE A 146 -4.34 -17.21 10.26
C ILE A 146 -3.29 -18.29 10.36
N GLY A 147 -2.12 -18.07 9.80
CA GLY A 147 -0.98 -19.00 9.87
C GLY A 147 0.05 -18.73 8.79
N PRO A 148 1.31 -19.10 9.02
CA PRO A 148 2.44 -18.80 8.12
C PRO A 148 2.26 -19.32 6.69
N GLY A 149 1.65 -20.50 6.54
CA GLY A 149 1.50 -21.18 5.24
C GLY A 149 0.10 -21.09 4.64
N GLN A 150 -0.88 -20.52 5.34
CA GLN A 150 -2.27 -20.49 4.89
C GLN A 150 -2.74 -19.07 4.62
N ASN A 151 -2.75 -18.23 5.66
CA ASN A 151 -3.35 -16.90 5.59
C ASN A 151 -2.63 -15.94 6.55
N VAL A 152 -2.00 -14.91 6.01
CA VAL A 152 -1.11 -14.01 6.75
C VAL A 152 -1.70 -12.60 6.85
N PRO A 153 -2.32 -12.24 7.99
CA PRO A 153 -2.77 -10.90 8.27
C PRO A 153 -1.64 -9.85 8.28
N ALA A 154 -2.05 -8.59 8.16
CA ALA A 154 -1.22 -7.41 8.28
C ALA A 154 -2.03 -6.25 8.90
N PRO A 155 -1.39 -5.13 9.29
CA PRO A 155 -2.10 -3.94 9.70
C PRO A 155 -2.94 -3.35 8.57
N ASP A 156 -4.06 -2.74 8.94
CA ASP A 156 -4.92 -1.92 8.11
C ASP A 156 -5.54 -0.80 8.95
N MET A 157 -6.57 -0.12 8.46
CA MET A 157 -7.26 0.92 9.21
C MET A 157 -7.69 0.42 10.60
N GLY A 158 -7.39 1.19 11.64
CA GLY A 158 -7.73 0.87 13.03
C GLY A 158 -6.86 -0.19 13.69
N THR A 159 -5.85 -0.74 12.99
CA THR A 159 -4.86 -1.69 13.55
C THR A 159 -3.43 -1.25 13.25
N GLY A 160 -2.48 -1.75 14.03
CA GLY A 160 -1.06 -1.41 13.89
C GLY A 160 -0.14 -2.52 14.40
N GLU A 161 1.10 -2.16 14.64
CA GLU A 161 2.13 -3.08 15.15
C GLU A 161 1.72 -3.78 16.44
N ARG A 162 1.01 -3.09 17.31
CA ARG A 162 0.54 -3.56 18.61
C ARG A 162 -0.46 -4.72 18.45
N GLU A 163 -1.47 -4.56 17.61
CA GLU A 163 -2.47 -5.58 17.32
C GLU A 163 -1.82 -6.80 16.65
N MET A 164 -0.88 -6.57 15.73
CA MET A 164 -0.14 -7.67 15.09
C MET A 164 0.74 -8.43 16.09
N ALA A 165 1.35 -7.75 17.05
CA ALA A 165 2.10 -8.42 18.12
C ALA A 165 1.20 -9.31 19.00
N TRP A 166 -0.01 -8.83 19.35
CA TRP A 166 -0.99 -9.63 20.10
C TRP A 166 -1.48 -10.86 19.31
N MET A 167 -1.74 -10.66 18.00
CA MET A 167 -2.15 -11.77 17.14
C MET A 167 -1.05 -12.84 17.00
N ALA A 168 0.21 -12.42 16.81
CA ALA A 168 1.33 -13.34 16.72
C ALA A 168 1.55 -14.15 18.01
N ASP A 169 1.48 -13.46 19.16
CA ASP A 169 1.62 -14.12 20.47
C ASP A 169 0.46 -15.10 20.74
N GLU A 170 -0.77 -14.73 20.42
CA GLU A 170 -1.93 -15.59 20.59
C GLU A 170 -1.91 -16.79 19.66
N PHE A 171 -1.53 -16.59 18.39
CA PHE A 171 -1.36 -17.69 17.45
C PHE A 171 -0.32 -18.70 17.93
N ARG A 172 0.84 -18.22 18.41
CA ARG A 172 1.90 -19.06 18.96
C ARG A 172 1.42 -19.90 20.15
N ARG A 173 0.62 -19.31 21.03
CA ARG A 173 0.05 -20.03 22.21
C ARG A 173 -0.95 -21.09 21.79
N SER A 174 -1.72 -20.83 20.74
CA SER A 174 -2.76 -21.74 20.24
C SER A 174 -2.22 -22.86 19.34
N ASN A 175 -0.99 -22.73 18.83
CA ASN A 175 -0.38 -23.67 17.88
C ASN A 175 1.01 -24.13 18.34
N PRO A 176 1.10 -24.94 19.41
CA PRO A 176 2.37 -25.37 19.98
C PRO A 176 3.18 -26.31 19.07
N ALA A 177 2.57 -26.84 18.02
CA ALA A 177 3.24 -27.72 17.06
C ALA A 177 4.19 -26.99 16.10
N ASP A 178 3.96 -25.71 15.83
CA ASP A 178 4.81 -24.90 14.93
C ASP A 178 5.26 -23.60 15.60
N LEU A 179 6.06 -23.72 16.64
CA LEU A 179 6.62 -22.58 17.36
C LEU A 179 7.70 -21.86 16.55
N VAL A 180 8.37 -22.57 15.65
CA VAL A 180 9.49 -22.03 14.86
C VAL A 180 9.00 -20.97 13.90
N HIS A 181 7.96 -21.26 13.13
CA HIS A 181 7.45 -20.32 12.12
C HIS A 181 6.29 -19.44 12.60
N ALA A 182 5.86 -19.61 13.86
CA ALA A 182 4.69 -18.92 14.40
C ALA A 182 4.75 -17.38 14.23
N GLN A 183 5.93 -16.79 14.22
CA GLN A 183 6.09 -15.34 14.00
C GLN A 183 5.73 -14.89 12.58
N ALA A 184 5.81 -15.79 11.60
CA ALA A 184 5.44 -15.48 10.22
C ALA A 184 3.91 -15.50 9.98
N CYS A 185 3.11 -15.83 11.00
CA CYS A 185 1.64 -15.88 10.87
C CYS A 185 0.99 -14.51 10.59
N VAL A 186 1.69 -13.41 10.90
CA VAL A 186 1.29 -12.02 10.60
C VAL A 186 2.51 -11.18 10.24
N THR A 187 2.29 -10.05 9.56
CA THR A 187 3.34 -9.07 9.27
C THR A 187 2.95 -7.68 9.78
N GLY A 188 3.92 -6.76 9.85
CA GLY A 188 3.73 -5.44 10.42
C GLY A 188 3.84 -5.44 11.94
N LYS A 189 4.65 -6.33 12.49
CA LYS A 189 4.98 -6.40 13.91
C LYS A 189 6.02 -5.36 14.31
N PRO A 190 6.12 -5.01 15.60
CA PRO A 190 7.25 -4.24 16.12
C PRO A 190 8.59 -4.93 15.81
N LEU A 191 9.66 -4.16 15.62
CA LEU A 191 11.02 -4.71 15.37
C LEU A 191 11.43 -5.72 16.44
N SER A 192 11.12 -5.44 17.71
CA SER A 192 11.41 -6.32 18.85
C SER A 192 10.65 -7.66 18.83
N LYS A 193 9.66 -7.80 17.95
CA LYS A 193 8.81 -8.99 17.78
C LYS A 193 8.92 -9.59 16.39
N GLY A 194 10.05 -9.41 15.72
CA GLY A 194 10.31 -9.98 14.39
C GLY A 194 9.80 -9.13 13.24
N GLY A 195 9.49 -7.86 13.48
CA GLY A 195 9.23 -6.88 12.42
C GLY A 195 10.46 -6.61 11.55
N ILE A 196 10.29 -5.85 10.50
CA ILE A 196 11.36 -5.50 9.55
C ILE A 196 11.56 -3.99 9.48
N GLU A 197 12.81 -3.54 9.37
CA GLU A 197 13.11 -2.14 9.15
C GLU A 197 12.52 -1.64 7.82
N GLY A 198 12.21 -0.35 7.73
CA GLY A 198 11.62 0.25 6.54
C GLY A 198 10.12 0.01 6.36
N ARG A 199 9.45 -0.82 7.21
CA ARG A 199 8.01 -1.13 7.05
C ARG A 199 7.13 0.11 7.17
N ILE A 200 7.48 1.02 8.08
CA ILE A 200 6.70 2.26 8.34
C ILE A 200 6.72 3.16 7.09
N GLU A 201 7.87 3.32 6.46
CA GLU A 201 8.04 4.19 5.29
C GLU A 201 7.69 3.51 3.95
N ALA A 202 7.51 2.18 3.96
CA ALA A 202 7.44 1.35 2.75
C ALA A 202 6.44 1.82 1.69
N THR A 203 5.24 2.24 2.11
CA THR A 203 4.23 2.70 1.16
C THR A 203 4.61 4.06 0.56
N GLY A 204 5.07 5.02 1.39
CA GLY A 204 5.55 6.31 0.90
C GLY A 204 6.79 6.18 0.01
N ARG A 205 7.69 5.26 0.33
CA ARG A 205 8.85 4.93 -0.52
C ARG A 205 8.42 4.29 -1.85
N GLY A 206 7.39 3.44 -1.82
CA GLY A 206 6.77 2.88 -3.02
C GLY A 206 6.17 3.96 -3.93
N VAL A 207 5.52 4.98 -3.37
CA VAL A 207 5.04 6.16 -4.11
C VAL A 207 6.19 6.86 -4.82
N GLN A 208 7.30 7.09 -4.14
CA GLN A 208 8.49 7.71 -4.74
C GLN A 208 9.02 6.87 -5.91
N TYR A 209 9.24 5.56 -5.71
CA TYR A 209 9.76 4.69 -6.76
C TYR A 209 8.80 4.55 -7.96
N ALA A 210 7.49 4.63 -7.72
CA ALA A 210 6.51 4.65 -8.80
C ALA A 210 6.66 5.91 -9.67
N ILE A 211 6.82 7.08 -9.04
CA ILE A 211 7.03 8.36 -9.73
C ILE A 211 8.36 8.33 -10.48
N GLN A 212 9.46 7.93 -9.81
CA GLN A 212 10.78 7.81 -10.44
C GLN A 212 10.74 6.88 -11.65
N SER A 213 10.10 5.70 -11.54
CA SER A 213 9.97 4.76 -12.65
C SER A 213 9.31 5.38 -13.87
N TYR A 214 8.26 6.20 -13.67
CA TYR A 214 7.60 6.92 -14.74
C TYR A 214 8.51 7.99 -15.39
N PHE A 215 9.26 8.73 -14.57
CA PHE A 215 10.18 9.76 -15.08
C PHE A 215 11.45 9.19 -15.72
N ASP A 216 11.90 8.02 -15.30
CA ASP A 216 13.06 7.34 -15.85
C ASP A 216 12.75 6.60 -17.17
N ASP A 217 11.48 6.31 -17.46
CA ASP A 217 11.08 5.57 -18.65
C ASP A 217 11.29 6.41 -19.93
N PRO A 218 12.21 6.00 -20.83
CA PRO A 218 12.45 6.70 -22.08
C PRO A 218 11.23 6.72 -23.02
N LYS A 219 10.34 5.73 -22.91
CA LYS A 219 9.13 5.61 -23.75
C LYS A 219 8.13 6.74 -23.48
N THR A 220 8.10 7.28 -22.26
CA THR A 220 7.20 8.38 -21.88
C THR A 220 7.81 9.76 -22.15
N LYS A 221 9.12 9.86 -22.42
CA LYS A 221 9.86 11.13 -22.46
C LYS A 221 9.30 12.18 -23.41
N THR A 222 8.77 11.76 -24.56
CA THR A 222 8.22 12.67 -25.58
C THR A 222 6.77 13.06 -25.33
N SER A 223 6.03 12.26 -24.58
CA SER A 223 4.60 12.50 -24.29
C SER A 223 4.35 13.15 -22.92
N ARG A 224 5.37 13.26 -22.08
CA ARG A 224 5.24 13.84 -20.75
C ARG A 224 4.90 15.33 -20.79
N ARG A 225 3.87 15.72 -20.01
CA ARG A 225 3.52 17.13 -19.78
C ARG A 225 4.38 17.79 -18.69
N VAL A 226 5.10 16.99 -17.90
CA VAL A 226 6.06 17.40 -16.87
C VAL A 226 7.42 16.82 -17.24
N SER A 227 8.40 17.66 -17.47
CA SER A 227 9.70 17.26 -18.05
C SER A 227 10.60 16.56 -17.04
N SER A 228 10.51 16.93 -15.76
CA SER A 228 11.38 16.44 -14.68
C SER A 228 10.63 16.42 -13.35
N LEU A 229 10.97 15.49 -12.48
CA LEU A 229 10.50 15.48 -11.10
C LEU A 229 11.13 16.62 -10.30
N LYS A 230 12.40 16.93 -10.55
CA LYS A 230 13.07 18.08 -9.93
C LYS A 230 12.38 19.39 -10.31
N GLY A 231 11.91 20.11 -9.28
CA GLY A 231 11.16 21.36 -9.43
C GLY A 231 9.68 21.17 -9.75
N ALA A 232 9.18 19.95 -9.93
CA ALA A 232 7.76 19.68 -10.12
C ALA A 232 6.96 20.11 -8.89
N ARG A 233 5.83 20.79 -9.12
CA ARG A 233 4.93 21.25 -8.06
C ARG A 233 3.97 20.13 -7.65
N VAL A 234 4.01 19.75 -6.39
CA VAL A 234 3.27 18.61 -5.88
C VAL A 234 2.26 19.03 -4.82
N VAL A 235 1.03 18.54 -4.96
CA VAL A 235 -0.02 18.60 -3.95
C VAL A 235 -0.26 17.22 -3.39
N VAL A 236 -0.28 17.08 -2.07
CA VAL A 236 -0.50 15.81 -1.39
C VAL A 236 -1.77 15.89 -0.54
N GLN A 237 -2.70 14.96 -0.75
CA GLN A 237 -3.87 14.78 0.12
C GLN A 237 -3.59 13.67 1.12
N GLY A 238 -3.77 14.01 2.40
CA GLY A 238 -3.43 13.15 3.52
C GLY A 238 -1.97 13.34 3.96
N PHE A 239 -1.79 13.62 5.26
CA PHE A 239 -0.47 13.78 5.87
C PHE A 239 -0.23 12.76 6.98
N GLY A 240 -0.88 11.58 6.81
CA GLY A 240 -0.62 10.39 7.60
C GLY A 240 0.70 9.73 7.23
N ASN A 241 0.83 8.44 7.55
CA ASN A 241 2.06 7.69 7.31
C ASN A 241 2.50 7.72 5.83
N VAL A 242 1.57 7.50 4.91
CA VAL A 242 1.88 7.41 3.47
C VAL A 242 2.22 8.79 2.90
N GLY A 243 1.35 9.77 3.10
CA GLY A 243 1.54 11.11 2.52
C GLY A 243 2.76 11.84 3.06
N TYR A 244 3.04 11.72 4.37
CA TYR A 244 4.25 12.28 4.96
C TYR A 244 5.52 11.72 4.33
N HIS A 245 5.66 10.38 4.29
CA HIS A 245 6.88 9.77 3.74
C HIS A 245 7.01 10.00 2.22
N ALA A 246 5.91 9.94 1.47
CA ALA A 246 5.92 10.28 0.05
C ALA A 246 6.39 11.72 -0.18
N ALA A 247 5.77 12.69 0.50
CA ALA A 247 6.15 14.10 0.40
C ALA A 247 7.62 14.34 0.77
N LYS A 248 8.07 13.72 1.89
CA LYS A 248 9.45 13.83 2.36
C LYS A 248 10.45 13.34 1.31
N PHE A 249 10.29 12.11 0.83
CA PHE A 249 11.29 11.51 -0.06
C PHE A 249 11.36 12.21 -1.41
N ILE A 250 10.20 12.52 -2.03
CA ILE A 250 10.21 13.21 -3.33
C ILE A 250 10.73 14.65 -3.25
N SER A 251 10.60 15.31 -2.10
CA SER A 251 11.16 16.67 -1.93
C SER A 251 12.65 16.65 -1.61
N GLU A 252 13.09 15.80 -0.68
CA GLU A 252 14.47 15.78 -0.21
C GLU A 252 15.42 15.07 -1.18
N GLU A 253 14.99 13.96 -1.78
CA GLU A 253 15.84 13.12 -2.61
C GLU A 253 15.70 13.46 -4.11
N ASP A 254 14.49 13.82 -4.57
CA ASP A 254 14.22 14.08 -6.00
C ASP A 254 14.08 15.58 -6.32
N GLY A 255 14.04 16.44 -5.31
CA GLY A 255 13.97 17.89 -5.48
C GLY A 255 12.63 18.40 -6.01
N ALA A 256 11.54 17.67 -5.80
CA ALA A 256 10.18 18.17 -6.05
C ALA A 256 9.78 19.24 -5.03
N VAL A 257 8.84 20.11 -5.38
CA VAL A 257 8.38 21.20 -4.52
C VAL A 257 6.99 20.87 -4.00
N ILE A 258 6.87 20.59 -2.71
CA ILE A 258 5.58 20.35 -2.06
C ILE A 258 4.89 21.68 -1.85
N VAL A 259 3.91 22.01 -2.67
CA VAL A 259 3.22 23.30 -2.62
C VAL A 259 1.98 23.30 -1.74
N ALA A 260 1.35 22.15 -1.51
CA ALA A 260 0.23 22.04 -0.58
C ALA A 260 0.14 20.66 0.07
N ILE A 261 -0.34 20.66 1.30
CA ILE A 261 -0.75 19.46 2.04
C ILE A 261 -2.20 19.66 2.48
N ILE A 262 -3.05 18.67 2.12
CA ILE A 262 -4.50 18.67 2.39
C ILE A 262 -4.80 17.64 3.48
N GLU A 263 -5.55 18.03 4.50
CA GLU A 263 -6.08 17.16 5.56
C GLU A 263 -7.59 17.33 5.68
N HIS A 264 -8.21 16.60 6.59
CA HIS A 264 -9.67 16.57 6.79
C HIS A 264 -10.27 17.92 7.21
N ASP A 265 -9.47 18.75 7.86
CA ASP A 265 -9.83 20.06 8.41
C ASP A 265 -9.42 21.25 7.52
N GLY A 266 -8.80 20.99 6.35
CA GLY A 266 -8.42 22.00 5.40
C GLY A 266 -7.06 21.71 4.76
N TYR A 267 -6.39 22.77 4.28
CA TYR A 267 -5.05 22.60 3.69
C TYR A 267 -4.13 23.79 3.99
N VAL A 268 -2.84 23.54 3.87
CA VAL A 268 -1.80 24.55 3.87
C VAL A 268 -1.20 24.66 2.48
N PHE A 269 -0.92 25.89 2.06
CA PHE A 269 -0.39 26.21 0.73
C PHE A 269 0.78 27.17 0.82
N ASN A 270 1.88 26.84 0.13
CA ASN A 270 3.01 27.75 -0.09
C ASN A 270 3.55 27.53 -1.51
N PRO A 271 3.48 28.54 -2.41
CA PRO A 271 3.97 28.41 -3.78
C PRO A 271 5.48 28.17 -3.87
N ASP A 272 6.26 28.57 -2.85
CA ASP A 272 7.71 28.42 -2.80
C ASP A 272 8.16 27.09 -2.18
N GLY A 273 7.19 26.31 -1.66
CA GLY A 273 7.40 25.00 -1.06
C GLY A 273 7.21 24.98 0.45
N ILE A 274 6.79 23.82 0.94
CA ILE A 274 6.55 23.51 2.36
C ILE A 274 7.67 22.61 2.85
N SER A 275 8.29 22.96 3.97
CA SER A 275 9.19 22.08 4.71
C SER A 275 8.37 20.94 5.34
N VAL A 276 8.52 19.73 4.81
CA VAL A 276 7.70 18.57 5.18
C VAL A 276 7.94 18.18 6.64
N ASP A 277 9.19 18.16 7.09
CA ASP A 277 9.54 17.79 8.47
C ASP A 277 9.07 18.84 9.49
N GLU A 278 9.19 20.13 9.17
CA GLU A 278 8.69 21.20 10.04
C GLU A 278 7.17 21.14 10.17
N LEU A 279 6.46 20.91 9.07
CA LEU A 279 5.01 20.72 9.08
C LEU A 279 4.62 19.48 9.89
N LYS A 280 5.38 18.39 9.80
CA LYS A 280 5.15 17.17 10.61
C LYS A 280 5.28 17.47 12.10
N VAL A 281 6.31 18.20 12.51
CA VAL A 281 6.50 18.64 13.90
C VAL A 281 5.35 19.53 14.37
N HIS A 282 4.88 20.46 13.50
CA HIS A 282 3.74 21.32 13.80
C HIS A 282 2.46 20.48 14.02
N ARG A 283 2.15 19.57 13.09
CA ARG A 283 0.98 18.70 13.17
C ARG A 283 0.99 17.81 14.41
N ASP A 284 2.14 17.24 14.75
CA ASP A 284 2.26 16.36 15.91
C ASP A 284 2.03 17.11 17.25
N LYS A 285 2.32 18.41 17.27
CA LYS A 285 2.08 19.28 18.44
C LYS A 285 0.65 19.80 18.52
N THR A 286 0.04 20.13 17.38
CA THR A 286 -1.26 20.84 17.33
C THR A 286 -2.43 19.92 16.99
N GLY A 287 -2.16 18.78 16.40
CA GLY A 287 -3.18 17.85 15.87
C GLY A 287 -3.71 18.24 14.48
N SER A 288 -3.25 19.36 13.88
CA SER A 288 -3.70 19.90 12.60
C SER A 288 -2.53 20.40 11.76
N VAL A 289 -2.68 20.45 10.45
CA VAL A 289 -1.76 21.13 9.54
C VAL A 289 -2.01 22.64 9.49
N LEU A 290 -3.23 23.07 9.84
CA LEU A 290 -3.62 24.48 9.85
C LEU A 290 -2.82 25.28 10.89
N GLY A 291 -2.57 26.56 10.59
CA GLY A 291 -1.79 27.43 11.46
C GLY A 291 -0.27 27.25 11.34
N PHE A 292 0.21 26.47 10.38
CA PHE A 292 1.64 26.40 10.09
C PHE A 292 2.17 27.74 9.56
N SER A 293 3.19 28.28 10.24
CA SER A 293 3.64 29.66 10.05
C SER A 293 4.20 29.97 8.67
N ASN A 294 4.74 28.95 7.99
CA ASN A 294 5.40 29.11 6.69
C ASN A 294 4.47 28.78 5.51
N ALA A 295 3.15 28.77 5.71
CA ALA A 295 2.17 28.51 4.66
C ALA A 295 0.84 29.21 4.94
N ILE A 296 0.08 29.48 3.89
CA ILE A 296 -1.29 29.99 3.97
C ILE A 296 -2.19 28.82 4.38
N SER A 297 -2.93 29.01 5.47
CA SER A 297 -3.92 28.04 5.93
C SER A 297 -5.29 28.35 5.34
N VAL A 298 -5.94 27.34 4.77
CA VAL A 298 -7.28 27.44 4.19
C VAL A 298 -8.16 26.35 4.77
N ASN A 299 -9.25 26.75 5.41
CA ASN A 299 -10.19 25.83 6.05
C ASN A 299 -11.35 25.50 5.10
N ASP A 300 -11.04 24.83 3.98
CA ASP A 300 -12.02 24.27 3.07
C ASP A 300 -11.46 23.03 2.35
N LYS A 301 -12.27 22.42 1.46
CA LYS A 301 -11.92 21.20 0.73
C LYS A 301 -11.45 21.44 -0.72
N SER A 302 -11.19 22.70 -1.10
CA SER A 302 -10.83 23.05 -2.48
C SER A 302 -9.39 22.69 -2.86
N GLY A 303 -8.60 22.19 -1.94
CA GLY A 303 -7.18 21.90 -2.12
C GLY A 303 -6.86 20.97 -3.30
N LEU A 304 -7.77 20.05 -3.67
CA LEU A 304 -7.60 19.17 -4.85
C LEU A 304 -7.61 19.93 -6.17
N ALA A 305 -8.24 21.11 -6.22
CA ALA A 305 -8.33 21.98 -7.39
C ALA A 305 -7.11 22.92 -7.57
N LEU A 306 -6.14 22.86 -6.67
CA LEU A 306 -4.93 23.67 -6.74
C LEU A 306 -4.11 23.36 -7.99
N PRO A 307 -3.54 24.37 -8.67
CA PRO A 307 -2.66 24.14 -9.79
C PRO A 307 -1.39 23.42 -9.35
N CYS A 308 -1.15 22.24 -9.92
CA CYS A 308 0.06 21.46 -9.65
C CYS A 308 0.46 20.61 -10.87
N ASP A 309 1.67 20.10 -10.85
CA ASP A 309 2.15 19.15 -11.84
C ASP A 309 1.74 17.72 -11.44
N ILE A 310 1.86 17.40 -10.16
CA ILE A 310 1.57 16.07 -9.60
C ILE A 310 0.60 16.24 -8.43
N LEU A 311 -0.48 15.47 -8.45
CA LEU A 311 -1.42 15.32 -7.34
C LEU A 311 -1.29 13.91 -6.75
N ILE A 312 -1.11 13.81 -5.43
CA ILE A 312 -0.98 12.55 -4.70
C ILE A 312 -2.17 12.40 -3.74
N PRO A 313 -3.30 11.81 -4.16
CA PRO A 313 -4.39 11.48 -3.26
C PRO A 313 -3.99 10.27 -2.40
N GLY A 314 -3.78 10.50 -1.10
CA GLY A 314 -3.28 9.52 -0.15
C GLY A 314 -4.10 9.39 1.13
N ALA A 315 -5.34 9.91 1.17
CA ALA A 315 -6.17 9.92 2.37
C ALA A 315 -7.35 8.94 2.30
N ILE A 316 -8.25 9.12 1.33
CA ILE A 316 -9.53 8.42 1.25
C ILE A 316 -9.83 7.93 -0.17
N GLU A 317 -10.69 6.94 -0.25
CA GLU A 317 -11.33 6.48 -1.47
C GLU A 317 -12.27 7.55 -2.04
N ASN A 318 -12.55 7.49 -3.36
CA ASN A 318 -13.47 8.40 -4.05
C ASN A 318 -13.22 9.90 -3.79
N ALA A 319 -11.96 10.29 -3.61
CA ALA A 319 -11.58 11.69 -3.44
C ALA A 319 -11.81 12.52 -4.72
N ILE A 320 -11.71 11.87 -5.89
CA ILE A 320 -11.93 12.45 -7.21
C ILE A 320 -13.03 11.65 -7.91
N THR A 321 -14.17 12.30 -8.14
CA THR A 321 -15.36 11.72 -8.75
C THR A 321 -15.86 12.62 -9.88
N VAL A 322 -16.92 12.25 -10.56
CA VAL A 322 -17.58 13.10 -11.58
C VAL A 322 -17.97 14.48 -11.05
N ASN A 323 -18.16 14.62 -9.74
CA ASN A 323 -18.59 15.88 -9.13
C ASN A 323 -17.49 16.96 -9.04
N ASN A 324 -16.21 16.55 -9.06
CA ASN A 324 -15.07 17.47 -8.91
C ASN A 324 -13.94 17.25 -9.93
N VAL A 325 -14.11 16.29 -10.83
CA VAL A 325 -13.09 15.93 -11.83
C VAL A 325 -12.72 17.10 -12.74
N ASP A 326 -13.68 17.99 -13.04
CA ASP A 326 -13.45 19.17 -13.91
C ASP A 326 -12.57 20.22 -13.26
N ASP A 327 -12.52 20.28 -11.93
CA ASP A 327 -11.68 21.21 -11.17
C ASP A 327 -10.21 20.73 -11.08
N ILE A 328 -9.94 19.46 -11.39
CA ILE A 328 -8.59 18.90 -11.30
C ILE A 328 -7.68 19.49 -12.38
N LYS A 329 -6.57 20.11 -11.93
CA LYS A 329 -5.58 20.79 -12.79
C LYS A 329 -4.26 20.03 -12.90
N ALA A 330 -4.10 18.97 -12.12
CA ALA A 330 -2.92 18.13 -12.15
C ALA A 330 -2.69 17.51 -13.53
N LYS A 331 -1.42 17.37 -13.92
CA LYS A 331 -1.00 16.70 -15.15
C LYS A 331 -0.77 15.19 -14.92
N ILE A 332 -0.38 14.85 -13.70
CA ILE A 332 -0.13 13.49 -13.25
C ILE A 332 -0.85 13.29 -11.91
N ILE A 333 -1.57 12.19 -11.76
CA ILE A 333 -2.17 11.74 -10.51
C ILE A 333 -1.46 10.46 -10.07
N VAL A 334 -1.04 10.40 -8.81
CA VAL A 334 -0.33 9.25 -8.23
C VAL A 334 -1.13 8.75 -7.04
N GLU A 335 -1.82 7.65 -7.21
CA GLU A 335 -2.81 7.16 -6.25
C GLU A 335 -2.17 6.43 -5.06
N ALA A 336 -1.94 7.17 -3.99
CA ALA A 336 -1.37 6.61 -2.77
C ALA A 336 -2.40 5.98 -1.81
N ALA A 337 -3.67 6.40 -1.87
CA ALA A 337 -4.81 5.70 -1.24
C ALA A 337 -5.34 4.58 -2.14
N ASN A 338 -6.24 3.73 -1.63
CA ASN A 338 -6.97 2.77 -2.47
C ASN A 338 -8.16 3.47 -3.14
N GLY A 339 -8.33 3.29 -4.45
CA GLY A 339 -9.44 3.81 -5.24
C GLY A 339 -9.78 5.30 -5.03
N PRO A 340 -8.81 6.22 -5.04
CA PRO A 340 -9.10 7.63 -4.80
C PRO A 340 -9.78 8.30 -6.00
N VAL A 341 -9.72 7.68 -7.19
CA VAL A 341 -10.35 8.17 -8.42
C VAL A 341 -11.41 7.18 -8.86
N SER A 342 -12.66 7.62 -9.02
CA SER A 342 -13.76 6.75 -9.49
C SER A 342 -13.54 6.31 -10.95
N PHE A 343 -14.23 5.24 -11.38
CA PHE A 343 -14.10 4.69 -12.74
C PHE A 343 -14.43 5.73 -13.82
N GLU A 344 -15.51 6.48 -13.64
CA GLU A 344 -15.95 7.52 -14.58
C GLU A 344 -14.97 8.69 -14.60
N ALA A 345 -14.51 9.14 -13.43
CA ALA A 345 -13.52 10.23 -13.32
C ALA A 345 -12.19 9.83 -13.96
N ASN A 346 -11.77 8.57 -13.82
CA ASN A 346 -10.58 8.04 -14.50
C ASN A 346 -10.69 8.18 -16.03
N SER A 347 -11.85 7.86 -16.59
CA SER A 347 -12.08 7.97 -18.02
C SER A 347 -12.02 9.42 -18.51
N ILE A 348 -12.65 10.36 -17.79
CA ILE A 348 -12.62 11.79 -18.10
C ILE A 348 -11.19 12.35 -18.01
N LEU A 349 -10.45 12.03 -16.95
CA LEU A 349 -9.07 12.48 -16.75
C LEU A 349 -8.13 11.95 -17.86
N ARG A 350 -8.26 10.67 -18.19
CA ARG A 350 -7.51 10.05 -19.29
C ARG A 350 -7.77 10.78 -20.63
N ASP A 351 -9.03 11.05 -20.95
CA ASP A 351 -9.38 11.70 -22.21
C ASP A 351 -8.92 13.17 -22.25
N ARG A 352 -8.74 13.80 -21.09
CA ARG A 352 -8.05 15.10 -20.92
C ARG A 352 -6.52 14.98 -21.00
N GLY A 353 -5.98 13.77 -21.13
CA GLY A 353 -4.55 13.48 -21.20
C GLY A 353 -3.83 13.61 -19.85
N VAL A 354 -4.54 13.45 -18.74
CA VAL A 354 -3.93 13.31 -17.40
C VAL A 354 -3.42 11.89 -17.27
N VAL A 355 -2.19 11.74 -16.80
CA VAL A 355 -1.61 10.42 -16.53
C VAL A 355 -1.97 10.02 -15.11
N ILE A 356 -2.50 8.80 -14.95
CA ILE A 356 -2.81 8.23 -13.63
C ILE A 356 -1.91 7.02 -13.40
N LEU A 357 -1.05 7.09 -12.37
CA LEU A 357 -0.36 5.92 -11.84
C LEU A 357 -1.28 5.26 -10.80
N PRO A 358 -1.73 4.02 -11.05
CA PRO A 358 -2.84 3.43 -10.29
C PRO A 358 -2.41 2.94 -8.91
N ASP A 359 -3.36 2.91 -8.00
CA ASP A 359 -3.22 2.47 -6.62
C ASP A 359 -2.68 1.04 -6.47
N LEU A 360 -3.11 0.11 -7.32
CA LEU A 360 -2.59 -1.28 -7.33
C LEU A 360 -1.06 -1.32 -7.42
N PHE A 361 -0.46 -0.37 -8.11
CA PHE A 361 0.98 -0.24 -8.28
C PHE A 361 1.58 0.68 -7.21
N VAL A 362 1.08 1.91 -7.09
CA VAL A 362 1.72 2.99 -6.33
C VAL A 362 1.83 2.66 -4.84
N ASN A 363 0.77 2.14 -4.23
CA ASN A 363 0.76 1.85 -2.79
C ASN A 363 1.17 0.41 -2.44
N ALA A 364 1.70 -0.36 -3.40
CA ALA A 364 2.13 -1.73 -3.18
C ALA A 364 3.37 -1.88 -2.29
N GLY A 365 4.10 -0.80 -2.02
CA GLY A 365 5.31 -0.84 -1.18
C GLY A 365 5.08 -1.52 0.17
N GLY A 366 3.93 -1.27 0.78
CA GLY A 366 3.56 -1.90 2.05
C GLY A 366 3.47 -3.42 2.01
N VAL A 367 2.88 -3.99 0.98
CA VAL A 367 2.75 -5.45 0.84
C VAL A 367 4.08 -6.09 0.42
N ILE A 368 4.89 -5.42 -0.39
CA ILE A 368 6.23 -5.89 -0.77
C ILE A 368 7.13 -6.02 0.46
N VAL A 369 7.21 -5.00 1.31
CA VAL A 369 7.99 -5.08 2.55
C VAL A 369 7.39 -6.07 3.55
N SER A 370 6.06 -6.24 3.54
CA SER A 370 5.42 -7.32 4.31
C SER A 370 5.85 -8.72 3.84
N TYR A 371 6.08 -8.91 2.54
CA TYR A 371 6.65 -10.15 2.01
C TYR A 371 8.08 -10.37 2.53
N PHE A 372 8.91 -9.35 2.55
CA PHE A 372 10.27 -9.47 3.11
C PHE A 372 10.25 -9.80 4.60
N GLU A 373 9.34 -9.19 5.39
CA GLU A 373 9.16 -9.54 6.81
C GLU A 373 8.77 -11.01 6.99
N TRP A 374 7.83 -11.50 6.18
CA TRP A 374 7.39 -12.89 6.21
C TRP A 374 8.55 -13.85 5.89
N VAL A 375 9.31 -13.60 4.82
CA VAL A 375 10.52 -14.39 4.48
C VAL A 375 11.54 -14.37 5.60
N LYS A 376 11.84 -13.20 6.17
CA LYS A 376 12.74 -13.06 7.33
C LYS A 376 12.31 -13.94 8.51
N ASN A 377 11.00 -13.96 8.79
CA ASN A 377 10.47 -14.75 9.90
C ASN A 377 10.42 -16.26 9.61
N LEU A 378 10.35 -16.69 8.35
CA LEU A 378 10.46 -18.09 7.96
C LEU A 378 11.91 -18.58 7.97
N THR A 379 12.84 -17.76 7.49
CA THR A 379 14.24 -18.17 7.38
C THR A 379 15.03 -18.00 8.68
N HIS A 380 14.52 -17.20 9.63
CA HIS A 380 15.20 -16.84 10.88
C HIS A 380 16.57 -16.17 10.70
N ILE A 381 16.87 -15.70 9.51
CA ILE A 381 18.13 -15.02 9.18
C ILE A 381 17.83 -13.55 8.92
N PRO A 382 18.39 -12.61 9.70
CA PRO A 382 18.31 -11.19 9.40
C PRO A 382 18.93 -10.88 8.04
N PHE A 383 18.24 -10.03 7.25
CA PHE A 383 18.79 -9.62 5.95
C PHE A 383 20.16 -8.98 6.09
N GLY A 384 21.07 -9.34 5.19
CA GLY A 384 22.42 -8.80 5.13
C GLY A 384 23.41 -9.32 6.17
N LEU A 385 22.98 -10.04 7.23
CA LEU A 385 23.86 -10.46 8.30
C LEU A 385 25.04 -11.30 7.81
N MET A 386 24.81 -12.22 6.87
CA MET A 386 25.85 -13.13 6.37
C MET A 386 26.79 -12.49 5.33
N GLU A 387 26.35 -11.44 4.66
CA GLU A 387 27.12 -10.77 3.61
C GLU A 387 27.82 -9.49 4.07
N ARG A 388 27.35 -8.87 5.15
CA ARG A 388 27.82 -7.58 5.64
C ARG A 388 29.34 -7.53 5.77
N ARG A 389 29.94 -8.44 6.52
CA ARG A 389 31.40 -8.48 6.71
C ARG A 389 32.18 -8.80 5.42
N ARG A 390 31.58 -9.57 4.51
CA ARG A 390 32.19 -9.84 3.21
C ARG A 390 32.22 -8.58 2.34
N ARG A 391 31.13 -7.79 2.36
CA ARG A 391 31.05 -6.50 1.67
C ARG A 391 32.05 -5.50 2.26
N GLU A 392 32.09 -5.35 3.58
CA GLU A 392 33.07 -4.50 4.28
C GLU A 392 34.50 -4.83 3.90
N ARG A 393 34.89 -6.12 3.90
CA ARG A 393 36.21 -6.54 3.46
C ARG A 393 36.50 -6.20 1.99
N ARG A 394 35.54 -6.45 1.11
CA ARG A 394 35.64 -6.12 -0.31
C ARG A 394 35.80 -4.62 -0.52
N ASN A 395 34.97 -3.82 0.15
CA ASN A 395 35.02 -2.37 0.09
C ASN A 395 36.38 -1.86 0.60
N LYS A 396 36.89 -2.39 1.71
CA LYS A 396 38.21 -2.07 2.22
C LYS A 396 39.32 -2.39 1.20
N THR A 397 39.27 -3.56 0.59
CA THR A 397 40.23 -3.94 -0.47
C THR A 397 40.15 -2.99 -1.66
N THR A 398 38.94 -2.59 -2.06
CA THR A 398 38.75 -1.64 -3.16
C THR A 398 39.30 -0.26 -2.82
N VAL A 399 39.05 0.26 -1.61
CA VAL A 399 39.61 1.54 -1.15
C VAL A 399 41.13 1.49 -1.20
N THR A 400 41.73 0.46 -0.59
CA THR A 400 43.20 0.31 -0.58
C THR A 400 43.79 0.23 -2.00
N ALA A 401 43.11 -0.47 -2.92
CA ALA A 401 43.52 -0.55 -4.31
C ALA A 401 43.42 0.82 -5.02
N LEU A 402 42.34 1.55 -4.83
CA LEU A 402 42.15 2.89 -5.38
C LEU A 402 43.22 3.88 -4.87
N GLU A 403 43.49 3.86 -3.57
CA GLU A 403 44.54 4.70 -2.96
C GLU A 403 45.90 4.39 -3.53
N SER A 404 46.24 3.10 -3.66
CA SER A 404 47.52 2.70 -4.23
C SER A 404 47.65 3.01 -5.73
N MET A 405 46.56 2.94 -6.50
CA MET A 405 46.57 3.27 -7.93
C MET A 405 46.59 4.77 -8.20
N THR A 406 45.92 5.55 -7.36
CA THR A 406 45.79 6.99 -7.54
C THR A 406 46.81 7.81 -6.77
N MET A 407 47.50 7.18 -5.82
CA MET A 407 48.42 7.83 -4.86
C MET A 407 47.73 8.96 -4.07
N ARG A 408 46.40 8.83 -3.84
CA ARG A 408 45.57 9.77 -3.08
C ARG A 408 44.77 9.00 -2.04
N GLU A 409 44.60 9.61 -0.88
CA GLU A 409 43.73 9.08 0.16
C GLU A 409 42.27 9.14 -0.29
N PHE A 410 41.48 8.14 0.11
CA PHE A 410 40.02 8.13 -0.11
C PHE A 410 39.38 9.27 0.69
N PRO A 411 38.41 10.04 0.12
CA PRO A 411 37.81 11.18 0.82
C PRO A 411 37.23 10.75 2.17
N PRO A 412 37.69 11.30 3.32
CA PRO A 412 37.27 10.86 4.65
C PRO A 412 35.76 10.96 4.88
N ASN A 413 35.13 12.00 4.32
CA ASN A 413 33.68 12.23 4.41
C ASN A 413 32.82 11.25 3.60
N LYS A 414 33.42 10.39 2.79
CA LYS A 414 32.76 9.33 2.01
C LYS A 414 33.22 7.93 2.39
N LEU A 415 34.24 7.84 3.25
CA LEU A 415 34.86 6.56 3.58
C LEU A 415 33.88 5.68 4.38
N ASP A 416 33.24 6.24 5.39
CA ASP A 416 32.32 5.50 6.25
C ASP A 416 31.13 4.99 5.45
N ASP A 417 30.50 5.83 4.62
CA ASP A 417 29.40 5.45 3.74
C ASP A 417 29.80 4.34 2.75
N PHE A 418 31.02 4.44 2.19
CA PHE A 418 31.54 3.44 1.25
C PHE A 418 31.90 2.12 1.94
N MET A 419 32.42 2.19 3.16
CA MET A 419 32.86 1.04 3.94
C MET A 419 31.69 0.28 4.55
N GLU A 420 30.58 0.95 4.85
CA GLU A 420 29.42 0.35 5.47
C GLU A 420 28.81 -0.73 4.57
N GLY A 421 28.67 -1.93 5.09
CA GLY A 421 27.92 -3.00 4.44
C GLY A 421 26.44 -2.74 4.66
N GLY A 422 25.62 -2.81 3.61
CA GLY A 422 24.20 -2.49 3.68
C GLY A 422 23.47 -3.04 4.92
N ASN A 423 22.85 -2.15 5.65
CA ASN A 423 21.99 -2.48 6.79
C ASN A 423 20.68 -3.14 6.32
N GLU A 424 19.87 -3.65 7.23
CA GLU A 424 18.56 -4.27 6.87
C GLU A 424 17.69 -3.30 6.05
N ILE A 425 17.65 -2.04 6.46
CA ILE A 425 16.85 -1.00 5.78
C ILE A 425 17.32 -0.76 4.34
N ASP A 426 18.61 -0.77 4.07
CA ASP A 426 19.16 -0.54 2.72
C ASP A 426 18.81 -1.69 1.78
N LEU A 427 18.87 -2.92 2.29
CA LEU A 427 18.47 -4.10 1.52
C LEU A 427 16.96 -4.13 1.26
N VAL A 428 16.17 -3.73 2.24
CA VAL A 428 14.71 -3.62 2.10
C VAL A 428 14.36 -2.55 1.07
N ARG A 429 15.00 -1.37 1.11
CA ARG A 429 14.80 -0.30 0.12
C ARG A 429 15.21 -0.74 -1.27
N SER A 430 16.37 -1.37 -1.41
CA SER A 430 16.85 -1.89 -2.70
C SER A 430 15.91 -2.95 -3.28
N GLY A 431 15.49 -3.92 -2.47
CA GLY A 431 14.54 -4.94 -2.91
C GLY A 431 13.16 -4.36 -3.25
N LEU A 432 12.71 -3.36 -2.48
CA LEU A 432 11.48 -2.65 -2.78
C LEU A 432 11.55 -1.92 -4.11
N GLU A 433 12.66 -1.22 -4.38
CA GLU A 433 12.89 -0.51 -5.63
C GLU A 433 12.87 -1.47 -6.82
N ASP A 434 13.60 -2.59 -6.74
CA ASP A 434 13.66 -3.59 -7.80
C ASP A 434 12.27 -4.15 -8.15
N VAL A 435 11.46 -4.49 -7.14
CA VAL A 435 10.11 -5.00 -7.34
C VAL A 435 9.20 -3.93 -7.97
N MET A 436 9.25 -2.67 -7.49
CA MET A 436 8.46 -1.56 -8.01
C MET A 436 8.83 -1.24 -9.46
N ARG A 437 10.14 -1.13 -9.78
CA ARG A 437 10.62 -0.90 -11.15
C ARG A 437 10.25 -2.04 -12.08
N GLY A 438 10.32 -3.29 -11.62
CA GLY A 438 9.90 -4.47 -12.37
C GLY A 438 8.40 -4.44 -12.70
N ALA A 439 7.53 -4.08 -11.75
CA ALA A 439 6.10 -3.94 -11.95
C ALA A 439 5.78 -2.82 -12.95
N TYR A 440 6.42 -1.65 -12.80
CA TYR A 440 6.27 -0.55 -13.75
C TYR A 440 6.67 -0.96 -15.17
N SER A 441 7.83 -1.61 -15.32
CA SER A 441 8.34 -2.04 -16.64
C SER A 441 7.36 -2.96 -17.38
N ARG A 442 6.69 -3.87 -16.64
CA ARG A 442 5.65 -4.75 -17.22
C ARG A 442 4.45 -3.96 -17.72
N MET A 443 3.93 -3.03 -16.92
CA MET A 443 2.81 -2.17 -17.33
C MET A 443 3.17 -1.29 -18.54
N SER A 444 4.34 -0.65 -18.50
CA SER A 444 4.81 0.23 -19.57
C SER A 444 5.06 -0.54 -20.88
N SER A 445 5.63 -1.76 -20.80
CA SER A 445 5.83 -2.61 -21.96
C SER A 445 4.50 -3.03 -22.59
N LEU A 446 3.55 -3.45 -21.78
CA LEU A 446 2.21 -3.83 -22.26
C LEU A 446 1.48 -2.68 -22.95
N LEU A 447 1.53 -1.47 -22.38
CA LEU A 447 0.96 -0.27 -23.00
C LEU A 447 1.60 0.07 -24.35
N HIS A 448 2.89 -0.22 -24.50
CA HIS A 448 3.61 0.02 -25.76
C HIS A 448 3.31 -1.05 -26.81
N GLU A 449 3.18 -2.31 -26.41
CA GLU A 449 2.90 -3.46 -27.28
C GLU A 449 1.43 -3.53 -27.72
N GLN A 450 0.51 -3.02 -26.89
CA GLN A 450 -0.92 -2.99 -27.17
C GLN A 450 -1.47 -1.56 -27.16
N PRO A 451 -1.41 -0.84 -28.29
CA PRO A 451 -1.86 0.56 -28.39
C PRO A 451 -3.35 0.78 -28.09
N THR A 452 -4.16 -0.29 -28.05
CA THR A 452 -5.56 -0.25 -27.65
C THR A 452 -5.73 -0.02 -26.15
N LEU A 453 -4.75 -0.43 -25.34
CA LEU A 453 -4.66 -0.06 -23.93
C LEU A 453 -4.27 1.41 -23.80
N ARG A 454 -5.08 2.18 -23.08
CA ARG A 454 -4.95 3.65 -23.08
C ARG A 454 -4.40 4.23 -21.77
N ASP A 455 -4.27 3.42 -20.74
CA ASP A 455 -3.84 3.88 -19.41
C ASP A 455 -3.15 2.78 -18.57
N TYR A 456 -2.37 3.23 -17.56
CA TYR A 456 -1.62 2.35 -16.65
C TYR A 456 -2.53 1.51 -15.75
N ARG A 457 -3.74 1.97 -15.41
CA ARG A 457 -4.67 1.21 -14.58
C ARG A 457 -5.15 -0.04 -15.32
N THR A 458 -5.61 0.13 -16.55
CA THR A 458 -6.03 -1.01 -17.38
C THR A 458 -4.87 -1.98 -17.57
N ALA A 459 -3.65 -1.48 -17.83
CA ALA A 459 -2.46 -2.31 -17.94
C ALA A 459 -2.13 -3.06 -16.63
N ALA A 460 -2.30 -2.43 -15.47
CA ALA A 460 -2.07 -3.06 -14.18
C ALA A 460 -3.03 -4.25 -13.94
N TYR A 461 -4.32 -4.06 -14.21
CA TYR A 461 -5.29 -5.16 -14.09
C TYR A 461 -5.04 -6.26 -15.11
N VAL A 462 -4.74 -5.94 -16.38
CA VAL A 462 -4.43 -6.94 -17.41
C VAL A 462 -3.22 -7.80 -17.01
N VAL A 463 -2.12 -7.18 -16.57
CA VAL A 463 -0.93 -7.90 -16.08
C VAL A 463 -1.28 -8.80 -14.89
N SER A 464 -2.07 -8.30 -13.95
CA SER A 464 -2.47 -9.06 -12.77
C SER A 464 -3.34 -10.26 -13.11
N ILE A 465 -4.36 -10.06 -13.96
CA ILE A 465 -5.29 -11.11 -14.40
C ILE A 465 -4.55 -12.19 -15.18
N GLN A 466 -3.65 -11.82 -16.10
CA GLN A 466 -2.83 -12.77 -16.85
C GLN A 466 -2.01 -13.69 -15.93
N ARG A 467 -1.45 -13.15 -14.86
CA ARG A 467 -0.66 -13.93 -13.89
C ARG A 467 -1.50 -14.86 -13.04
N ILE A 468 -2.65 -14.38 -12.58
CA ILE A 468 -3.58 -15.20 -11.82
C ILE A 468 -4.11 -16.33 -12.71
N ALA A 469 -4.47 -16.02 -13.97
CA ALA A 469 -4.91 -17.00 -14.95
C ALA A 469 -3.84 -18.07 -15.21
N ALA A 470 -2.60 -17.65 -15.50
CA ALA A 470 -1.50 -18.58 -15.72
C ALA A 470 -1.22 -19.50 -14.51
N ALA A 471 -1.39 -18.97 -13.29
CA ALA A 471 -1.23 -19.77 -12.07
C ALA A 471 -2.34 -20.81 -11.91
N TYR A 472 -3.60 -20.47 -12.21
CA TYR A 472 -4.71 -21.43 -12.21
C TYR A 472 -4.57 -22.47 -13.32
N GLU A 473 -4.23 -22.08 -14.54
CA GLU A 473 -4.00 -23.00 -15.65
C GLU A 473 -2.86 -23.98 -15.37
N ALA A 474 -1.80 -23.55 -14.69
CA ALA A 474 -0.66 -24.38 -14.31
C ALA A 474 -1.04 -25.51 -13.33
N ILE A 475 -2.09 -25.35 -12.54
CA ILE A 475 -2.60 -26.37 -11.63
C ILE A 475 -3.81 -27.14 -12.16
N GLY A 476 -4.23 -26.84 -13.40
CA GLY A 476 -5.31 -27.57 -14.10
C GLY A 476 -6.72 -27.10 -13.70
N VAL A 477 -6.87 -25.87 -13.31
CA VAL A 477 -8.16 -25.22 -12.98
C VAL A 477 -8.57 -24.29 -14.11
#